data_d6a1534ef324bd286af4c11bd07c2bdc
#
_entry.id   d6a1534ef324bd286af4c11bd07c2bdc
#
_cell.length_a   1.000
_cell.length_b   1.000
_cell.length_c   1.000
_cell.angle_alpha   90.00
_cell.angle_beta   90.00
_cell.angle_gamma   90.00
#
_symmetry.space_group_name_H-M   'P 1'
#
loop_
_entity.id
_entity.type
_entity.pdbx_description
1 polymer ?
#
loop_
_entity_poly.entity_id
_entity_poly.type
_entity_poly.pdbx_seq_one_letter_code
_entity_poly.pdbx_strand_id
1 'polypeptide(L)' 'MAMKIRLARGGAKKRPFYRIVVAEASAPRDGRYVERVGTYNPMVPKDHDQRLTLKAERITYWLGQGAQPTERVQRM' A
#
# COMPACT_ATOMS: atom_id res chain seq x y z
N MET A 1 -10.27 16.63 -3.13
CA MET A 1 -9.63 15.50 -3.81
C MET A 1 -9.66 14.28 -2.91
N ALA A 2 -10.00 13.13 -3.47
CA ALA A 2 -10.08 11.90 -2.69
C ALA A 2 -8.73 11.17 -2.73
N MET A 3 -8.21 10.85 -1.56
CA MET A 3 -6.98 10.08 -1.44
C MET A 3 -7.31 8.65 -1.03
N LYS A 4 -6.56 7.71 -1.56
CA LYS A 4 -6.72 6.29 -1.25
C LYS A 4 -5.40 5.71 -0.79
N ILE A 5 -5.47 4.80 0.18
CA ILE A 5 -4.34 3.96 0.57
C ILE A 5 -4.56 2.64 -0.15
N ARG A 6 -3.67 2.31 -1.07
CA ARG A 6 -3.87 1.16 -1.95
C ARG A 6 -2.56 0.46 -2.28
N LEU A 7 -2.66 -0.72 -2.91
CA LEU A 7 -1.51 -1.46 -3.36
C LEU A 7 -1.11 -1.02 -4.76
N ALA A 8 0.19 -0.83 -4.96
CA ALA A 8 0.78 -0.64 -6.27
C ALA A 8 1.74 -1.80 -6.53
N ARG A 9 1.62 -2.42 -7.70
CA ARG A 9 2.45 -3.57 -8.02
C ARG A 9 3.85 -3.14 -8.42
N GLY A 10 4.85 -3.88 -7.90
CA GLY A 10 6.24 -3.76 -8.32
C GLY A 10 6.86 -5.14 -8.46
N GLY A 11 8.16 -5.18 -8.63
CA GLY A 11 8.90 -6.43 -8.73
C GLY A 11 8.80 -7.10 -10.09
N ALA A 12 9.31 -8.34 -10.18
CA ALA A 12 9.35 -9.10 -11.40
C ALA A 12 7.98 -9.73 -11.72
N LYS A 13 7.79 -10.14 -12.97
CA LYS A 13 6.54 -10.72 -13.44
C LYS A 13 6.12 -11.96 -12.64
N LYS A 14 7.08 -12.81 -12.28
CA LYS A 14 6.84 -14.03 -11.52
C LYS A 14 7.05 -13.88 -10.02
N ARG A 15 7.46 -12.70 -9.56
CA ARG A 15 7.68 -12.40 -8.15
C ARG A 15 7.00 -11.08 -7.81
N PRO A 16 5.68 -11.10 -7.64
CA PRO A 16 4.97 -9.87 -7.33
C PRO A 16 5.41 -9.32 -5.99
N PHE A 17 5.57 -8.02 -5.97
CA PHE A 17 5.89 -7.28 -4.76
C PHE A 17 5.00 -6.04 -4.79
N TYR A 18 4.38 -5.73 -3.67
CA TYR A 18 3.44 -4.63 -3.61
C TYR A 18 3.92 -3.54 -2.68
N ARG A 19 3.73 -2.30 -3.11
CA ARG A 19 3.91 -1.15 -2.25
C ARG A 19 2.54 -0.70 -1.78
N ILE A 20 2.45 -0.37 -0.49
CA ILE A 20 1.23 0.23 0.05
C ILE A 20 1.44 1.72 -0.05
N VAL A 21 0.63 2.39 -0.87
CA VAL A 21 0.86 3.79 -1.22
C VAL A 21 -0.39 4.62 -1.01
N VAL A 22 -0.18 5.91 -0.76
CA VAL A 22 -1.25 6.89 -0.73
C VAL A 22 -1.24 7.61 -2.08
N ALA A 23 -2.36 7.58 -2.78
CA ALA A 23 -2.49 8.18 -4.09
C ALA A 23 -3.89 8.75 -4.28
N GLU A 24 -4.04 9.65 -5.25
CA GLU A 24 -5.36 10.12 -5.63
C GLU A 24 -6.20 8.97 -6.18
N ALA A 25 -7.48 8.99 -5.85
CA ALA A 25 -8.39 7.93 -6.28
C ALA A 25 -8.44 7.76 -7.79
N SER A 26 -8.24 8.84 -8.54
CA SER A 26 -8.26 8.83 -10.00
C SER A 26 -6.96 8.37 -10.64
N ALA A 27 -5.87 8.27 -9.87
CA ALA A 27 -4.58 7.87 -10.43
C ALA A 27 -4.58 6.38 -10.79
N PRO A 28 -3.87 5.98 -11.87
CA PRO A 28 -3.74 4.57 -12.22
C PRO A 28 -3.07 3.77 -11.09
N ARG A 29 -3.41 2.47 -11.00
CA ARG A 29 -2.88 1.60 -9.94
C ARG A 29 -1.35 1.63 -9.87
N ASP A 30 -0.68 1.59 -11.00
CA ASP A 30 0.78 1.56 -11.07
C ASP A 30 1.37 2.92 -11.47
N GLY A 31 0.56 3.98 -11.38
CA GLY A 31 0.98 5.32 -11.69
C GLY A 31 1.58 6.06 -10.50
N ARG A 32 1.56 7.37 -10.56
CA ARG A 32 2.11 8.20 -9.51
C ARG A 32 1.37 8.02 -8.18
N TYR A 33 2.11 8.11 -7.12
CA TYR A 33 1.56 8.13 -5.77
C TYR A 33 2.20 9.27 -4.97
N VAL A 34 1.53 9.66 -3.89
CA VAL A 34 1.99 10.75 -3.04
C VAL A 34 3.06 10.27 -2.07
N GLU A 35 2.81 9.12 -1.44
CA GLU A 35 3.74 8.61 -0.44
C GLU A 35 3.60 7.09 -0.32
N ARG A 36 4.73 6.42 -0.12
CA ARG A 36 4.75 4.99 0.18
C ARG A 36 4.69 4.82 1.70
N VAL A 37 3.69 4.11 2.18
CA VAL A 37 3.47 3.91 3.62
C VAL A 37 3.71 2.47 4.07
N GLY A 38 4.10 1.60 3.17
CA GLY A 38 4.41 0.23 3.53
C GLY A 38 4.73 -0.63 2.33
N THR A 39 4.98 -1.90 2.59
CA THR A 39 5.25 -2.90 1.55
C THR A 39 4.60 -4.22 1.94
N TYR A 40 4.23 -5.00 0.93
CA TYR A 40 3.65 -6.31 1.11
C TYR A 40 4.30 -7.29 0.15
N ASN A 41 4.86 -8.37 0.68
CA ASN A 41 5.49 -9.41 -0.11
C ASN A 41 4.74 -10.73 0.07
N PRO A 42 3.87 -11.13 -0.89
CA PRO A 42 3.10 -12.36 -0.76
C PRO A 42 3.94 -13.62 -0.96
N MET A 43 5.19 -13.48 -1.41
CA MET A 43 6.05 -14.62 -1.70
C MET A 43 6.73 -15.20 -0.47
N VAL A 44 6.71 -14.51 0.67
CA VAL A 44 7.30 -15.03 1.91
C VAL A 44 6.23 -15.66 2.78
N PRO A 45 6.60 -16.59 3.70
CA PRO A 45 5.64 -17.23 4.61
C PRO A 45 4.86 -16.22 5.44
N LYS A 46 3.67 -16.62 5.88
CA LYS A 46 2.78 -15.73 6.65
C LYS A 46 3.41 -15.19 7.93
N ASP A 47 4.27 -15.96 8.56
CA ASP A 47 4.91 -15.59 9.81
C ASP A 47 6.25 -14.86 9.60
N HIS A 48 6.62 -14.59 8.36
CA HIS A 48 7.86 -13.88 8.07
C HIS A 48 7.72 -12.40 8.41
N ASP A 49 8.70 -11.85 9.12
CA ASP A 49 8.66 -10.46 9.60
C ASP A 49 8.55 -9.44 8.47
N GLN A 50 9.10 -9.76 7.30
CA GLN A 50 9.12 -8.84 6.17
C GLN A 50 7.96 -9.03 5.19
N ARG A 51 7.01 -9.89 5.53
CA ARG A 51 5.84 -10.08 4.67
C ARG A 51 5.02 -8.80 4.52
N LEU A 52 4.84 -8.10 5.62
CA LEU A 52 4.07 -6.87 5.64
C LEU A 52 4.81 -5.87 6.52
N THR A 53 5.23 -4.78 5.92
CA THR A 53 5.90 -3.69 6.62
C THR A 53 5.03 -2.45 6.51
N LEU A 54 4.71 -1.82 7.63
CA LEU A 54 3.84 -0.64 7.65
C LEU A 54 4.51 0.49 8.42
N LYS A 55 4.41 1.69 7.86
CA LYS A 55 4.79 2.91 8.55
C LYS A 55 3.56 3.44 9.28
N ALA A 56 3.33 2.92 10.48
CA ALA A 56 2.08 3.16 11.21
C ALA A 56 1.79 4.65 11.42
N GLU A 57 2.79 5.44 11.73
CA GLU A 57 2.61 6.88 11.94
C GLU A 57 2.10 7.57 10.67
N ARG A 58 2.64 7.19 9.51
CA ARG A 58 2.22 7.79 8.26
C ARG A 58 0.82 7.36 7.86
N ILE A 59 0.50 6.10 8.09
CA ILE A 59 -0.84 5.60 7.82
C ILE A 59 -1.86 6.34 8.69
N THR A 60 -1.58 6.47 9.98
CA THR A 60 -2.44 7.22 10.90
C THR A 60 -2.61 8.67 10.45
N TYR A 61 -1.53 9.30 10.03
CA TYR A 61 -1.58 10.67 9.51
C TYR A 61 -2.55 10.77 8.32
N TRP A 62 -2.39 9.88 7.34
CA TRP A 62 -3.22 9.94 6.14
C TRP A 62 -4.68 9.59 6.40
N LEU A 63 -4.94 8.65 7.31
CA LEU A 63 -6.32 8.36 7.71
C LEU A 63 -6.95 9.60 8.36
N GLY A 64 -6.19 10.33 9.16
CA GLY A 64 -6.65 11.59 9.75
C GLY A 64 -6.90 12.67 8.71
N GLN A 65 -6.23 12.61 7.56
CA GLN A 65 -6.44 13.54 6.45
C GLN A 65 -7.60 13.13 5.54
N GLY A 66 -8.27 12.04 5.85
CA GLY A 66 -9.40 11.57 5.06
C GLY A 66 -9.08 10.53 3.99
N ALA A 67 -7.85 10.05 3.93
CA ALA A 67 -7.51 8.98 3.00
C ALA A 67 -8.26 7.70 3.38
N GLN A 68 -8.75 6.97 2.38
CA GLN A 68 -9.52 5.76 2.62
C GLN A 68 -8.74 4.55 2.16
N PRO A 69 -8.54 3.54 3.01
CA PRO A 69 -7.87 2.31 2.60
C PRO A 69 -8.80 1.51 1.68
N THR A 70 -8.21 0.90 0.65
CA THR A 70 -8.96 -0.02 -0.19
C THR A 70 -9.29 -1.28 0.60
N GLU A 71 -10.25 -2.05 0.12
CA GLU A 71 -10.65 -3.29 0.79
C GLU A 71 -9.46 -4.21 1.01
N ARG A 72 -8.57 -4.32 0.02
CA ARG A 72 -7.39 -5.17 0.11
C ARG A 72 -6.45 -4.73 1.25
N VAL A 73 -6.24 -3.43 1.37
CA VAL A 73 -5.40 -2.88 2.43
C VAL A 73 -6.06 -3.07 3.80
N GLN A 74 -7.37 -2.92 3.88
CA GLN A 74 -8.09 -3.13 5.14
C GLN A 74 -7.96 -4.54 5.68
N ARG A 75 -7.80 -5.53 4.79
CA ARG A 75 -7.69 -6.95 5.17
C ARG A 75 -6.30 -7.36 5.62
N MET A 76 -5.33 -6.49 5.52
CA MET A 76 -3.95 -6.79 5.92
C MET A 76 -3.70 -6.65 7.40
#